data_7de527dd55120b48b9e5225139fecd43
#
_entry.id   7de527dd55120b48b9e5225139fecd43
#
_cell.length_a   1.000
_cell.length_b   1.000
_cell.length_c   1.000
_cell.angle_alpha   90.00
_cell.angle_beta   90.00
_cell.angle_gamma   90.00
#
_symmetry.space_group_name_H-M   'P 1'
#
loop_
_entity.id
_entity.type
_entity.pdbx_description
1 polymer ?
#
loop_
_entity_poly.entity_id
_entity_poly.type
_entity_poly.pdbx_seq_one_letter_code
_entity_poly.pdbx_strand_id
1 'polypeptide(L)'
;RWAQWKEKAIDPPDGVRSDTYVLSELFWRVKELYQQDGDDAVYNEPIQNLTWDYLNPREPTLVELAKEINGYDRQTGELLSSFGQLTDDGNTSSGNWIYTGSYTQAGNMMARRETADPTGLGMHHGWAFSWPANRRVLYNRASADAEGRPWDQTRAGIAWNGREWIGDVPDFGRTTPPDAAGAFIMTEEGVARLFSNHLADGPFSEHYEPVESPTENALHQSVSVSPVIHWYDGVRETLATADDDFPYACTVYRVVEHEHFVTRNVPLLVEAMPDFFVEVPEGLAAEKGIENGGRARVWSKRGEVEGVAIVTKRIKPLMVNGRTVWTIGIPVHWGFVGITQGSMANLLTPYVGDANTRCPEFKAFLVNVEPVAPQTS
;
A
#
# COMPACT_ATOMS: atom_id res chain seq x y z
N ARG A 1 -0.73 -10.44 11.24
CA ARG A 1 -1.44 -11.34 12.13
C ARG A 1 -1.37 -10.93 13.60
N TRP A 2 -0.23 -10.47 14.11
CA TRP A 2 -0.08 -9.92 15.44
C TRP A 2 0.17 -8.42 15.35
N ALA A 3 -0.62 -7.63 16.08
CA ALA A 3 -0.34 -6.23 16.32
C ALA A 3 0.63 -6.13 17.51
N GLN A 4 1.78 -5.54 17.27
CA GLN A 4 2.79 -5.29 18.29
C GLN A 4 2.90 -3.80 18.55
N TRP A 5 3.07 -3.45 19.83
CA TRP A 5 3.40 -2.09 20.20
C TRP A 5 4.88 -1.84 20.03
N LYS A 6 5.19 -0.72 19.38
CA LYS A 6 6.56 -0.21 19.26
C LYS A 6 6.58 1.19 19.81
N GLU A 7 7.38 1.38 20.83
CA GLU A 7 7.61 2.70 21.42
C GLU A 7 8.68 3.46 20.64
N LYS A 8 8.68 4.77 20.80
CA LYS A 8 9.73 5.63 20.24
C LYS A 8 11.08 5.23 20.87
N ALA A 9 12.06 4.89 20.05
CA ALA A 9 13.36 4.45 20.52
C ALA A 9 14.31 5.62 20.82
N ILE A 10 14.24 6.68 20.03
CA ILE A 10 15.04 7.92 20.17
C ILE A 10 14.18 9.11 19.75
N ASP A 11 14.58 10.30 20.20
CA ASP A 11 13.97 11.53 19.70
C ASP A 11 14.39 11.79 18.24
N PRO A 12 13.47 12.28 17.40
CA PRO A 12 13.81 12.64 16.04
C PRO A 12 14.74 13.87 16.01
N PRO A 13 15.54 14.01 14.95
CA PRO A 13 16.27 15.26 14.72
C PRO A 13 15.35 16.47 14.62
N ASP A 14 15.90 17.66 14.88
CA ASP A 14 15.15 18.92 14.80
C ASP A 14 14.47 19.08 13.43
N GLY A 15 13.21 19.51 13.47
CA GLY A 15 12.40 19.73 12.25
C GLY A 15 11.71 18.48 11.70
N VAL A 16 12.07 17.29 12.15
CA VAL A 16 11.34 16.05 11.79
C VAL A 16 10.03 15.97 12.56
N ARG A 17 8.97 15.58 11.91
CA ARG A 17 7.63 15.44 12.49
C ARG A 17 7.13 14.01 12.38
N SER A 18 6.33 13.59 13.35
CA SER A 18 5.64 12.30 13.33
C SER A 18 4.48 12.31 12.30
N ASP A 19 4.10 11.15 11.80
CA ASP A 19 2.89 11.02 10.95
C ASP A 19 1.65 11.52 11.70
N THR A 20 1.57 11.26 12.99
CA THR A 20 0.50 11.75 13.87
C THR A 20 0.41 13.27 13.85
N TYR A 21 1.55 13.95 14.01
CA TYR A 21 1.60 15.41 13.92
C TYR A 21 1.16 15.92 12.54
N VAL A 22 1.67 15.33 11.47
CA VAL A 22 1.36 15.75 10.09
C VAL A 22 -0.13 15.59 9.79
N LEU A 23 -0.73 14.45 10.16
CA LEU A 23 -2.14 14.19 9.95
C LEU A 23 -3.05 15.10 10.81
N SER A 24 -2.65 15.32 12.06
CA SER A 24 -3.39 16.22 12.95
C SER A 24 -3.35 17.68 12.47
N GLU A 25 -2.18 18.18 12.07
CA GLU A 25 -2.06 19.52 11.50
C GLU A 25 -2.87 19.66 10.21
N LEU A 26 -2.85 18.66 9.33
CA LEU A 26 -3.68 18.66 8.12
C LEU A 26 -5.17 18.78 8.48
N PHE A 27 -5.65 17.96 9.42
CA PHE A 27 -7.04 18.02 9.88
C PHE A 27 -7.41 19.39 10.45
N TRP A 28 -6.56 19.95 11.31
CA TRP A 28 -6.82 21.26 11.90
C TRP A 28 -6.81 22.39 10.87
N ARG A 29 -5.92 22.31 9.87
CA ARG A 29 -5.93 23.27 8.74
C ARG A 29 -7.20 23.21 7.91
N VAL A 30 -7.66 21.99 7.61
CA VAL A 30 -8.94 21.79 6.91
C VAL A 30 -10.09 22.39 7.75
N LYS A 31 -10.12 22.11 9.05
CA LYS A 31 -11.16 22.66 9.95
C LYS A 31 -11.14 24.18 10.01
N GLU A 32 -9.95 24.81 10.08
CA GLU A 32 -9.77 26.26 10.02
C GLU A 32 -10.30 26.84 8.70
N LEU A 33 -10.06 26.19 7.57
CA LEU A 33 -10.60 26.62 6.27
C LEU A 33 -12.14 26.61 6.24
N TYR A 34 -12.75 25.54 6.73
CA TYR A 34 -14.19 25.45 6.87
C TYR A 34 -14.78 26.53 7.80
N GLN A 35 -14.03 26.92 8.84
CA GLN A 35 -14.45 28.06 9.72
C GLN A 35 -14.40 29.40 9.01
N GLN A 36 -13.41 29.59 8.12
CA GLN A 36 -13.22 30.85 7.38
C GLN A 36 -14.22 31.00 6.23
N ASP A 37 -14.62 29.89 5.62
CA ASP A 37 -15.53 29.86 4.47
C ASP A 37 -17.00 30.18 4.84
N GLY A 38 -17.30 30.16 6.10
CA GLY A 38 -18.30 30.93 6.87
C GLY A 38 -19.76 30.56 6.73
N ASP A 39 -20.32 29.93 5.70
CA ASP A 39 -21.77 30.11 5.57
C ASP A 39 -22.66 28.94 5.13
N ASP A 40 -22.14 27.76 5.01
CA ASP A 40 -23.06 26.64 4.84
C ASP A 40 -23.00 25.72 6.07
N ALA A 41 -23.59 26.21 7.18
CA ALA A 41 -23.58 25.52 8.47
C ALA A 41 -24.02 24.04 8.37
N VAL A 42 -24.92 23.73 7.44
CA VAL A 42 -25.39 22.36 7.21
C VAL A 42 -24.30 21.44 6.68
N TYR A 43 -23.40 21.95 5.83
CA TYR A 43 -22.29 21.18 5.28
C TYR A 43 -21.03 21.21 6.16
N ASN A 44 -20.84 22.28 6.93
CA ASN A 44 -19.67 22.49 7.76
C ASN A 44 -19.81 21.85 9.15
N GLU A 45 -21.03 21.69 9.65
CA GLU A 45 -21.30 21.18 10.99
C GLU A 45 -20.59 19.85 11.31
N PRO A 46 -20.61 18.83 10.45
CA PRO A 46 -19.92 17.56 10.74
C PRO A 46 -18.40 17.73 10.98
N ILE A 47 -17.75 18.59 10.20
CA ILE A 47 -16.32 18.90 10.37
C ILE A 47 -16.08 19.73 11.63
N GLN A 48 -16.92 20.72 11.90
CA GLN A 48 -16.76 21.61 13.05
C GLN A 48 -17.00 20.87 14.37
N ASN A 49 -17.93 19.92 14.40
CA ASN A 49 -18.25 19.13 15.58
C ASN A 49 -17.30 17.96 15.81
N LEU A 50 -16.41 17.67 14.85
CA LEU A 50 -15.42 16.62 15.01
C LEU A 50 -14.31 17.09 15.96
N THR A 51 -14.27 16.52 17.16
CA THR A 51 -13.30 16.84 18.21
C THR A 51 -12.80 15.58 18.88
N TRP A 52 -11.58 15.65 19.40
CA TRP A 52 -10.99 14.61 20.24
C TRP A 52 -10.40 15.26 21.48
N ASP A 53 -10.70 14.73 22.66
CA ASP A 53 -10.25 15.23 23.95
C ASP A 53 -8.83 14.72 24.29
N TYR A 54 -7.89 14.95 23.39
CA TYR A 54 -6.48 14.64 23.64
C TYR A 54 -5.81 15.79 24.39
N LEU A 55 -4.80 15.46 25.22
CA LEU A 55 -4.02 16.47 25.94
C LEU A 55 -3.38 17.49 25.00
N ASN A 56 -2.87 17.03 23.87
CA ASN A 56 -2.46 17.89 22.76
C ASN A 56 -3.17 17.43 21.47
N PRO A 57 -4.28 18.08 21.08
CA PRO A 57 -5.04 17.66 19.91
C PRO A 57 -4.30 17.84 18.57
N ARG A 58 -3.22 18.64 18.55
CA ARG A 58 -2.37 18.76 17.35
C ARG A 58 -1.25 17.71 17.27
N GLU A 59 -0.93 17.06 18.38
CA GLU A 59 0.01 15.95 18.43
C GLU A 59 -0.41 14.98 19.53
N PRO A 60 -1.49 14.21 19.33
CA PRO A 60 -1.92 13.22 20.30
C PRO A 60 -0.84 12.15 20.49
N THR A 61 -0.74 11.64 21.70
CA THR A 61 0.19 10.57 22.01
C THR A 61 -0.28 9.25 21.38
N LEU A 62 0.68 8.36 21.08
CA LEU A 62 0.36 7.03 20.58
C LEU A 62 -0.50 6.21 21.55
N VAL A 63 -0.36 6.47 22.86
CA VAL A 63 -1.18 5.83 23.89
C VAL A 63 -2.63 6.30 23.82
N GLU A 64 -2.87 7.59 23.64
CA GLU A 64 -4.22 8.14 23.45
C GLU A 64 -4.87 7.53 22.21
N LEU A 65 -4.14 7.48 21.10
CA LEU A 65 -4.62 6.86 19.87
C LEU A 65 -4.89 5.36 20.03
N ALA A 66 -4.03 4.63 20.73
CA ALA A 66 -4.24 3.21 20.99
C ALA A 66 -5.52 2.95 21.82
N LYS A 67 -5.81 3.80 22.81
CA LYS A 67 -7.05 3.74 23.59
C LYS A 67 -8.28 4.08 22.75
N GLU A 68 -8.19 5.09 21.90
CA GLU A 68 -9.26 5.47 20.97
C GLU A 68 -9.56 4.34 19.98
N ILE A 69 -8.52 3.75 19.39
CA ILE A 69 -8.66 2.60 18.47
C ILE A 69 -9.28 1.40 19.18
N ASN A 70 -8.83 1.10 20.40
CA ASN A 70 -9.40 0.03 21.21
C ASN A 70 -10.88 0.23 21.51
N GLY A 71 -11.22 1.42 21.95
CA GLY A 71 -12.56 1.80 22.35
C GLY A 71 -12.82 1.72 23.85
N TYR A 72 -13.88 2.41 24.23
CA TYR A 72 -14.26 2.67 25.63
C TYR A 72 -15.78 2.84 25.77
N ASP A 73 -16.26 2.69 26.97
CA ASP A 73 -17.60 3.11 27.39
C ASP A 73 -17.65 4.63 27.50
N ARG A 74 -18.57 5.28 26.80
CA ARG A 74 -18.65 6.75 26.72
C ARG A 74 -19.14 7.42 27.99
N GLN A 75 -19.79 6.71 28.90
CA GLN A 75 -20.28 7.23 30.16
C GLN A 75 -19.22 7.16 31.25
N THR A 76 -18.52 6.04 31.30
CA THR A 76 -17.52 5.75 32.36
C THR A 76 -16.09 6.05 31.95
N GLY A 77 -15.79 6.05 30.66
CA GLY A 77 -14.43 6.12 30.12
C GLY A 77 -13.66 4.82 30.25
N GLU A 78 -14.29 3.74 30.73
CA GLU A 78 -13.62 2.44 30.89
C GLU A 78 -13.29 1.82 29.54
N LEU A 79 -12.05 1.33 29.39
CA LEU A 79 -11.58 0.69 28.17
C LEU A 79 -12.23 -0.68 27.99
N LEU A 80 -12.72 -0.95 26.78
CA LEU A 80 -13.33 -2.23 26.46
C LEU A 80 -12.29 -3.35 26.40
N SER A 81 -12.63 -4.51 26.93
CA SER A 81 -11.74 -5.68 26.96
C SER A 81 -11.87 -6.59 25.74
N SER A 82 -12.97 -6.47 25.00
CA SER A 82 -13.20 -7.22 23.75
C SER A 82 -14.28 -6.55 22.89
N PHE A 83 -14.30 -6.86 21.60
CA PHE A 83 -15.32 -6.34 20.69
C PHE A 83 -16.75 -6.79 21.03
N GLY A 84 -16.91 -7.86 21.79
CA GLY A 84 -18.24 -8.30 22.27
C GLY A 84 -18.90 -7.34 23.27
N GLN A 85 -18.18 -6.34 23.77
CA GLN A 85 -18.72 -5.28 24.62
C GLN A 85 -19.20 -4.05 23.84
N LEU A 86 -18.95 -4.00 22.52
CA LEU A 86 -19.46 -2.92 21.68
C LEU A 86 -20.97 -3.03 21.57
N THR A 87 -21.65 -1.88 21.63
CA THR A 87 -23.09 -1.74 21.48
C THR A 87 -23.40 -0.79 20.34
N ASP A 88 -24.57 -0.94 19.72
CA ASP A 88 -25.05 -0.12 18.60
C ASP A 88 -25.93 1.06 19.06
N ASP A 89 -26.10 1.22 20.37
CA ASP A 89 -26.92 2.26 20.99
C ASP A 89 -26.15 3.59 21.21
N GLY A 90 -24.89 3.64 20.83
CA GLY A 90 -24.04 4.82 21.00
C GLY A 90 -23.40 4.96 22.39
N ASN A 91 -23.57 3.98 23.30
CA ASN A 91 -22.94 4.01 24.60
C ASN A 91 -21.46 3.61 24.57
N THR A 92 -21.02 2.94 23.52
CA THR A 92 -19.60 2.59 23.31
C THR A 92 -19.04 3.26 22.07
N SER A 93 -17.74 3.51 22.08
CA SER A 93 -16.98 4.04 20.95
C SER A 93 -15.75 3.17 20.70
N SER A 94 -15.38 2.96 19.45
CA SER A 94 -14.13 2.30 19.05
C SER A 94 -13.70 2.81 17.69
N GLY A 95 -12.44 3.14 17.53
CA GLY A 95 -11.90 3.55 16.24
C GLY A 95 -11.92 2.40 15.22
N ASN A 96 -11.71 1.15 15.69
CA ASN A 96 -11.87 -0.02 14.83
C ASN A 96 -12.09 -1.28 15.69
N TRP A 97 -13.26 -1.88 15.57
CA TRP A 97 -13.71 -3.04 16.33
C TRP A 97 -12.72 -4.23 16.32
N ILE A 98 -11.99 -4.44 15.24
CA ILE A 98 -11.03 -5.55 15.13
C ILE A 98 -9.84 -5.40 16.07
N TYR A 99 -9.59 -4.21 16.60
CA TYR A 99 -8.55 -3.93 17.58
C TYR A 99 -9.08 -3.77 19.00
N THR A 100 -10.40 -3.88 19.22
CA THR A 100 -10.97 -3.84 20.58
C THR A 100 -10.45 -5.01 21.40
N GLY A 101 -9.90 -4.71 22.57
CA GLY A 101 -9.14 -5.63 23.42
C GLY A 101 -7.61 -5.49 23.28
N SER A 102 -7.12 -4.64 22.39
CA SER A 102 -5.68 -4.39 22.22
C SER A 102 -5.09 -3.48 23.28
N TYR A 103 -5.91 -2.63 23.90
CA TYR A 103 -5.53 -1.76 25.02
C TYR A 103 -6.65 -1.73 26.04
N THR A 104 -6.49 -2.45 27.15
CA THR A 104 -7.54 -2.65 28.15
C THR A 104 -7.18 -2.03 29.50
N GLN A 105 -8.06 -2.13 30.50
CA GLN A 105 -7.72 -1.75 31.87
C GLN A 105 -6.54 -2.57 32.45
N ALA A 106 -6.29 -3.77 31.93
CA ALA A 106 -5.13 -4.58 32.29
C ALA A 106 -3.83 -4.12 31.62
N GLY A 107 -3.90 -3.11 30.73
CA GLY A 107 -2.76 -2.51 30.05
C GLY A 107 -2.73 -2.78 28.56
N ASN A 108 -1.56 -2.57 27.95
CA ASN A 108 -1.31 -2.69 26.53
C ASN A 108 -1.06 -4.16 26.13
N MET A 109 -2.05 -4.80 25.53
CA MET A 109 -1.97 -6.20 25.11
C MET A 109 -1.03 -6.38 23.92
N MET A 110 -0.75 -5.33 23.16
CA MET A 110 0.21 -5.34 22.04
C MET A 110 1.68 -5.31 22.51
N ALA A 111 1.93 -4.87 23.76
CA ALA A 111 3.27 -4.84 24.35
C ALA A 111 3.72 -6.17 24.96
N ARG A 112 2.83 -7.16 25.07
CA ARG A 112 3.14 -8.47 25.63
C ARG A 112 4.17 -9.22 24.81
N ARG A 113 4.97 -10.07 25.48
CA ARG A 113 6.05 -10.86 24.85
C ARG A 113 6.14 -12.30 25.37
N GLU A 114 5.06 -12.79 25.99
CA GLU A 114 5.00 -14.17 26.43
C GLU A 114 4.89 -15.13 25.24
N THR A 115 5.82 -16.05 25.14
CA THR A 115 5.90 -17.00 24.02
C THR A 115 5.20 -18.33 24.27
N ALA A 116 4.73 -18.59 25.50
CA ALA A 116 4.02 -19.82 25.81
C ALA A 116 2.69 -19.93 25.03
N ASP A 117 2.42 -21.10 24.53
CA ASP A 117 1.16 -21.43 23.88
C ASP A 117 0.56 -22.71 24.48
N PRO A 118 -0.24 -22.59 25.54
CA PRO A 118 -0.88 -23.74 26.18
C PRO A 118 -1.95 -24.42 25.29
N THR A 119 -2.35 -23.77 24.19
CA THR A 119 -3.36 -24.32 23.28
C THR A 119 -2.78 -25.36 22.33
N GLY A 120 -1.46 -25.36 22.07
CA GLY A 120 -0.81 -26.20 21.07
C GLY A 120 -1.19 -25.88 19.62
N LEU A 121 -1.95 -24.79 19.38
CA LEU A 121 -2.47 -24.39 18.07
C LEU A 121 -1.66 -23.26 17.42
N GLY A 122 -0.53 -22.84 18.02
CA GLY A 122 0.26 -21.72 17.57
C GLY A 122 -0.44 -20.38 17.84
N MET A 123 -1.26 -20.29 18.86
CA MET A 123 -2.05 -19.08 19.20
C MET A 123 -1.20 -18.01 19.87
N HIS A 124 -0.33 -18.41 20.80
CA HIS A 124 0.55 -17.52 21.54
C HIS A 124 -0.20 -16.31 22.14
N HIS A 125 -1.23 -16.55 22.93
CA HIS A 125 -2.12 -15.50 23.48
C HIS A 125 -1.40 -14.42 24.28
N GLY A 126 -0.26 -14.75 24.89
CA GLY A 126 0.59 -13.82 25.59
C GLY A 126 1.54 -13.01 24.71
N TRP A 127 1.65 -13.33 23.42
CA TRP A 127 2.50 -12.62 22.48
C TRP A 127 1.70 -11.56 21.72
N ALA A 128 1.88 -10.30 22.10
CA ALA A 128 1.18 -9.19 21.46
C ALA A 128 -0.35 -9.34 21.44
N PHE A 129 -1.04 -8.68 20.53
CA PHE A 129 -2.47 -8.79 20.26
C PHE A 129 -2.68 -9.49 18.94
N SER A 130 -3.45 -10.54 18.92
CA SER A 130 -3.78 -11.26 17.68
C SER A 130 -4.97 -10.59 17.01
N TRP A 131 -4.71 -9.89 15.92
CA TRP A 131 -5.78 -9.24 15.17
C TRP A 131 -6.24 -10.13 14.00
N PRO A 132 -7.50 -10.00 13.57
CA PRO A 132 -8.55 -9.14 14.09
C PRO A 132 -9.19 -9.70 15.38
N ALA A 133 -9.63 -8.78 16.24
CA ALA A 133 -10.43 -9.04 17.43
C ALA A 133 -9.83 -10.10 18.40
N ASN A 134 -8.50 -10.12 18.52
CA ASN A 134 -7.74 -11.09 19.32
C ASN A 134 -8.02 -12.57 18.93
N ARG A 135 -8.31 -12.79 17.67
CA ARG A 135 -8.52 -14.13 17.11
C ARG A 135 -7.42 -14.49 16.12
N ARG A 136 -7.16 -15.78 15.99
CA ARG A 136 -6.17 -16.27 15.03
C ARG A 136 -6.61 -16.12 13.59
N VAL A 137 -7.86 -16.51 13.28
CA VAL A 137 -8.48 -16.47 11.97
C VAL A 137 -9.94 -16.09 12.10
N LEU A 138 -10.49 -15.31 11.19
CA LEU A 138 -11.89 -14.94 11.13
C LEU A 138 -12.72 -15.78 10.14
N TYR A 139 -12.09 -16.73 9.47
CA TYR A 139 -12.71 -17.52 8.41
C TYR A 139 -12.83 -19.00 8.76
N ASN A 140 -12.49 -19.39 9.98
CA ASN A 140 -12.50 -20.80 10.36
C ASN A 140 -13.91 -21.42 10.27
N ARG A 141 -14.97 -20.65 10.60
CA ARG A 141 -16.35 -21.13 10.43
C ARG A 141 -16.67 -21.47 8.97
N ALA A 142 -16.17 -20.70 8.02
CA ALA A 142 -16.33 -20.93 6.59
C ALA A 142 -15.58 -22.18 6.08
N SER A 143 -14.68 -22.78 6.88
CA SER A 143 -14.01 -24.05 6.55
C SER A 143 -14.89 -25.28 6.75
N ALA A 144 -16.11 -25.11 7.26
CA ALA A 144 -17.08 -26.18 7.48
C ALA A 144 -18.46 -25.82 6.88
N ASP A 145 -19.23 -26.84 6.52
CA ASP A 145 -20.58 -26.69 5.99
C ASP A 145 -21.62 -26.26 7.05
N ALA A 146 -22.89 -26.18 6.65
CA ALA A 146 -23.98 -25.75 7.53
C ALA A 146 -24.15 -26.63 8.76
N GLU A 147 -23.79 -27.90 8.67
CA GLU A 147 -23.85 -28.87 9.76
C GLU A 147 -22.53 -28.91 10.57
N GLY A 148 -21.56 -28.11 10.22
CA GLY A 148 -20.25 -28.06 10.90
C GLY A 148 -19.27 -29.15 10.47
N ARG A 149 -19.50 -29.79 9.33
CA ARG A 149 -18.58 -30.77 8.75
C ARG A 149 -17.54 -30.06 7.90
N PRO A 150 -16.22 -30.33 8.09
CA PRO A 150 -15.19 -29.72 7.27
C PRO A 150 -15.38 -30.00 5.78
N TRP A 151 -15.15 -29.00 4.92
CA TRP A 151 -15.13 -29.18 3.46
C TRP A 151 -14.04 -30.16 3.02
N ASP A 152 -12.89 -30.12 3.67
CA ASP A 152 -11.79 -31.07 3.49
C ASP A 152 -11.51 -31.78 4.83
N GLN A 153 -11.91 -33.05 4.94
CA GLN A 153 -11.73 -33.86 6.15
C GLN A 153 -10.25 -34.16 6.44
N THR A 154 -9.37 -34.09 5.42
CA THR A 154 -7.94 -34.34 5.59
C THR A 154 -7.18 -33.11 6.08
N ARG A 155 -7.78 -31.93 5.95
CA ARG A 155 -7.23 -30.63 6.34
C ARG A 155 -8.23 -29.79 7.12
N ALA A 156 -8.97 -30.41 8.00
CA ALA A 156 -10.00 -29.75 8.79
C ALA A 156 -9.41 -28.62 9.62
N GLY A 157 -9.86 -27.37 9.39
CA GLY A 157 -9.58 -26.24 10.27
C GLY A 157 -10.33 -26.41 11.59
N ILE A 158 -11.65 -26.51 11.51
CA ILE A 158 -12.54 -26.82 12.63
C ILE A 158 -13.59 -27.84 12.21
N ALA A 159 -14.15 -28.55 13.17
CA ALA A 159 -15.27 -29.47 12.96
C ALA A 159 -16.21 -29.45 14.17
N TRP A 160 -17.55 -29.57 13.93
CA TRP A 160 -18.53 -29.68 14.99
C TRP A 160 -18.72 -31.13 15.41
N ASN A 161 -18.57 -31.42 16.71
CA ASN A 161 -18.75 -32.79 17.25
C ASN A 161 -20.13 -33.04 17.84
N GLY A 162 -21.11 -32.16 17.62
CA GLY A 162 -22.45 -32.20 18.19
C GLY A 162 -22.59 -31.41 19.49
N ARG A 163 -21.50 -30.94 20.07
CA ARG A 163 -21.48 -30.18 21.33
C ARG A 163 -20.60 -28.94 21.27
N GLU A 164 -19.44 -29.08 20.65
CA GLU A 164 -18.46 -27.98 20.53
C GLU A 164 -17.64 -28.12 19.26
N TRP A 165 -17.02 -27.00 18.83
CA TRP A 165 -16.03 -26.97 17.76
C TRP A 165 -14.70 -27.54 18.24
N ILE A 166 -14.19 -28.52 17.52
CA ILE A 166 -12.83 -29.08 17.71
C ILE A 166 -11.91 -28.59 16.60
N GLY A 167 -10.59 -28.58 16.87
CA GLY A 167 -9.57 -28.07 15.95
C GLY A 167 -9.10 -26.67 16.31
N ASP A 168 -8.96 -25.80 15.32
CA ASP A 168 -8.48 -24.43 15.50
C ASP A 168 -9.54 -23.53 16.19
N VAL A 169 -9.27 -22.25 16.32
CA VAL A 169 -10.18 -21.29 16.99
C VAL A 169 -11.40 -21.04 16.10
N PRO A 170 -12.63 -21.29 16.56
CA PRO A 170 -13.83 -20.92 15.83
C PRO A 170 -14.01 -19.39 15.83
N ASP A 171 -14.72 -18.85 14.82
CA ASP A 171 -15.02 -17.42 14.68
C ASP A 171 -15.86 -16.91 15.86
N PHE A 172 -16.71 -17.79 16.39
CA PHE A 172 -17.53 -17.56 17.58
C PHE A 172 -17.09 -18.43 18.76
N GLY A 173 -17.92 -18.43 19.80
CA GLY A 173 -17.67 -19.27 20.96
C GLY A 173 -17.55 -20.74 20.59
N ARG A 174 -16.70 -21.49 21.29
CA ARG A 174 -16.44 -22.91 21.01
C ARG A 174 -17.71 -23.77 21.04
N THR A 175 -18.70 -23.41 21.84
CA THR A 175 -19.96 -24.14 22.00
C THR A 175 -21.11 -23.54 21.16
N THR A 176 -20.84 -22.54 20.33
CA THR A 176 -21.86 -21.92 19.46
C THR A 176 -22.23 -22.89 18.35
N PRO A 177 -23.51 -23.27 18.22
CA PRO A 177 -23.97 -24.23 17.18
C PRO A 177 -23.64 -23.74 15.76
N PRO A 178 -23.49 -24.66 14.81
CA PRO A 178 -23.18 -24.31 13.41
C PRO A 178 -24.18 -23.37 12.72
N ASP A 179 -25.45 -23.49 13.09
CA ASP A 179 -26.58 -22.72 12.56
C ASP A 179 -26.89 -21.44 13.34
N ALA A 180 -26.07 -21.09 14.32
CA ALA A 180 -26.29 -19.88 15.12
C ALA A 180 -26.20 -18.61 14.26
N ALA A 181 -27.12 -17.67 14.51
CA ALA A 181 -27.06 -16.35 13.87
C ALA A 181 -25.73 -15.66 14.16
N GLY A 182 -25.12 -15.10 13.12
CA GLY A 182 -23.84 -14.40 13.24
C GLY A 182 -22.62 -15.30 13.48
N ALA A 183 -22.70 -16.60 13.19
CA ALA A 183 -21.57 -17.52 13.30
C ALA A 183 -20.40 -17.17 12.37
N PHE A 184 -20.68 -16.47 11.27
CA PHE A 184 -19.67 -15.98 10.34
C PHE A 184 -19.37 -14.52 10.62
N ILE A 185 -18.12 -14.22 10.94
CA ILE A 185 -17.69 -12.83 11.21
C ILE A 185 -17.47 -12.06 9.89
N MET A 186 -16.92 -12.73 8.87
CA MET A 186 -16.57 -12.07 7.60
C MET A 186 -17.37 -12.59 6.40
N THR A 187 -17.31 -13.88 6.11
CA THR A 187 -17.96 -14.49 4.94
C THR A 187 -18.38 -15.91 5.24
N GLU A 188 -19.46 -16.33 4.60
CA GLU A 188 -19.96 -17.71 4.65
C GLU A 188 -19.24 -18.65 3.67
N GLU A 189 -18.47 -18.08 2.75
CA GLU A 189 -17.83 -18.85 1.68
C GLU A 189 -16.69 -19.71 2.20
N GLY A 190 -16.79 -21.01 2.01
CA GLY A 190 -15.76 -22.00 2.34
C GLY A 190 -14.70 -22.19 1.24
N VAL A 191 -14.75 -21.41 0.17
CA VAL A 191 -13.87 -21.53 -0.99
C VAL A 191 -13.13 -20.21 -1.27
N ALA A 192 -11.89 -20.31 -1.75
CA ALA A 192 -11.17 -19.16 -2.25
C ALA A 192 -11.72 -18.75 -3.62
N ARG A 193 -11.96 -17.47 -3.80
CA ARG A 193 -12.28 -16.91 -5.11
C ARG A 193 -11.00 -16.58 -5.86
N LEU A 194 -10.87 -17.05 -7.09
CA LEU A 194 -9.77 -16.69 -7.97
C LEU A 194 -9.91 -15.24 -8.47
N PHE A 195 -11.15 -14.75 -8.55
CA PHE A 195 -11.44 -13.38 -8.99
C PHE A 195 -12.75 -12.89 -8.34
N SER A 196 -12.88 -11.57 -8.28
CA SER A 196 -14.07 -10.90 -7.74
C SER A 196 -15.26 -10.99 -8.71
N ASN A 197 -16.48 -10.87 -8.19
CA ASN A 197 -17.70 -10.71 -8.98
C ASN A 197 -17.84 -9.34 -9.64
N HIS A 198 -17.05 -8.35 -9.18
CA HIS A 198 -17.16 -6.95 -9.57
C HIS A 198 -15.86 -6.46 -10.19
N LEU A 199 -15.41 -7.17 -11.22
CA LEU A 199 -14.26 -6.74 -12.00
C LEU A 199 -14.72 -5.81 -13.13
N ALA A 200 -13.98 -4.72 -13.34
CA ALA A 200 -14.13 -3.88 -14.51
C ALA A 200 -13.45 -4.52 -15.73
N ASP A 201 -12.42 -5.34 -15.48
CA ASP A 201 -11.64 -6.09 -16.45
C ASP A 201 -11.39 -7.51 -15.91
N GLY A 202 -11.51 -8.51 -16.74
CA GLY A 202 -11.44 -9.91 -16.36
C GLY A 202 -12.78 -10.65 -16.52
N PRO A 203 -12.96 -11.87 -15.94
CA PRO A 203 -12.12 -12.57 -14.95
C PRO A 203 -10.90 -13.27 -15.52
N PHE A 204 -10.79 -13.41 -16.82
CA PHE A 204 -9.64 -14.02 -17.46
C PHE A 204 -8.61 -12.93 -17.77
N SER A 205 -7.33 -13.24 -17.55
CA SER A 205 -6.26 -12.35 -17.89
C SER A 205 -6.20 -12.14 -19.41
N GLU A 206 -6.21 -10.88 -19.83
CA GLU A 206 -6.00 -10.48 -21.21
C GLU A 206 -4.73 -9.63 -21.29
N HIS A 207 -4.07 -9.69 -22.44
CA HIS A 207 -2.90 -8.85 -22.71
C HIS A 207 -3.33 -7.57 -23.39
N TYR A 208 -3.01 -6.46 -22.76
CA TYR A 208 -3.07 -5.12 -23.35
C TYR A 208 -1.70 -4.48 -23.36
N GLU A 209 -1.44 -3.65 -24.36
CA GLU A 209 -0.28 -2.77 -24.33
C GLU A 209 -0.48 -1.66 -23.29
N PRO A 210 0.61 -1.13 -22.71
CA PRO A 210 0.56 0.09 -21.93
C PRO A 210 -0.07 1.25 -22.71
N VAL A 211 -0.61 2.24 -22.01
CA VAL A 211 -1.19 3.45 -22.66
C VAL A 211 -0.19 4.19 -23.54
N GLU A 212 1.09 4.08 -23.22
CA GLU A 212 2.21 4.52 -24.04
C GLU A 212 3.04 3.29 -24.44
N SER A 213 2.78 2.76 -25.62
CA SER A 213 3.53 1.61 -26.15
C SER A 213 4.21 1.99 -27.47
N PRO A 214 5.45 1.51 -27.71
CA PRO A 214 6.11 1.68 -29.01
C PRO A 214 5.58 0.72 -30.07
N THR A 215 4.66 -0.18 -29.71
CA THR A 215 4.11 -1.22 -30.60
C THR A 215 2.60 -1.36 -30.40
N GLU A 216 1.94 -1.88 -31.44
CA GLU A 216 0.55 -2.30 -31.36
C GLU A 216 0.44 -3.69 -30.74
N ASN A 217 -0.72 -4.01 -30.15
CA ASN A 217 -0.99 -5.31 -29.56
C ASN A 217 -0.99 -6.42 -30.65
N ALA A 218 0.02 -7.27 -30.62
CA ALA A 218 0.16 -8.35 -31.60
C ALA A 218 -0.92 -9.44 -31.46
N LEU A 219 -1.51 -9.59 -30.27
CA LEU A 219 -2.53 -10.59 -30.00
C LEU A 219 -3.94 -10.11 -30.32
N HIS A 220 -4.17 -8.79 -30.29
CA HIS A 220 -5.48 -8.20 -30.52
C HIS A 220 -5.36 -6.84 -31.25
N GLN A 221 -5.27 -6.89 -32.58
CA GLN A 221 -4.98 -5.70 -33.38
C GLN A 221 -6.02 -4.57 -33.30
N SER A 222 -7.28 -4.88 -32.96
CA SER A 222 -8.34 -3.87 -32.87
C SER A 222 -8.40 -3.17 -31.50
N VAL A 223 -7.74 -3.73 -30.46
CA VAL A 223 -7.74 -3.19 -29.12
C VAL A 223 -6.34 -3.27 -28.52
N SER A 224 -5.58 -2.19 -28.62
CA SER A 224 -4.22 -2.16 -28.10
C SER A 224 -4.17 -1.93 -26.60
N VAL A 225 -4.94 -0.99 -26.12
CA VAL A 225 -4.98 -0.58 -24.70
C VAL A 225 -6.29 -1.06 -24.07
N SER A 226 -6.27 -1.43 -22.80
CA SER A 226 -7.49 -1.85 -22.08
C SER A 226 -8.59 -0.78 -22.23
N PRO A 227 -9.78 -1.16 -22.73
CA PRO A 227 -10.88 -0.22 -22.96
C PRO A 227 -11.49 0.31 -21.65
N VAL A 228 -11.22 -0.35 -20.53
CA VAL A 228 -11.76 -0.04 -19.19
C VAL A 228 -10.73 0.55 -18.24
N ILE A 229 -9.56 0.93 -18.73
CA ILE A 229 -8.56 1.63 -17.94
C ILE A 229 -9.14 2.91 -17.33
N HIS A 230 -8.74 3.23 -16.12
CA HIS A 230 -9.22 4.41 -15.44
C HIS A 230 -8.44 5.66 -15.85
N TRP A 231 -9.16 6.59 -16.45
CA TRP A 231 -8.63 7.88 -16.87
C TRP A 231 -8.91 8.94 -15.81
N TYR A 232 -7.89 9.73 -15.50
CA TYR A 232 -8.04 10.95 -14.71
C TYR A 232 -8.12 12.16 -15.65
N ASP A 233 -8.75 13.24 -15.18
CA ASP A 233 -8.96 14.44 -16.00
C ASP A 233 -7.62 15.06 -16.47
N GLY A 234 -7.57 15.47 -17.73
CA GLY A 234 -6.40 16.10 -18.33
C GLY A 234 -5.22 15.18 -18.65
N VAL A 235 -5.29 13.89 -18.30
CA VAL A 235 -4.14 12.98 -18.49
C VAL A 235 -3.90 12.62 -19.93
N ARG A 236 -4.96 12.50 -20.74
CA ARG A 236 -4.85 12.10 -22.15
C ARG A 236 -3.98 13.04 -22.98
N GLU A 237 -4.00 14.34 -22.69
CA GLU A 237 -3.21 15.37 -23.34
C GLU A 237 -1.72 15.27 -23.02
N THR A 238 -1.37 14.57 -21.94
CA THR A 238 0.01 14.37 -21.49
C THR A 238 0.64 13.08 -22.00
N LEU A 239 -0.10 12.24 -22.75
CA LEU A 239 0.41 10.99 -23.29
C LEU A 239 1.23 11.22 -24.56
N ALA A 240 2.33 10.48 -24.65
CA ALA A 240 3.16 10.43 -25.84
C ALA A 240 2.68 9.35 -26.82
N THR A 241 2.91 9.56 -28.08
CA THR A 241 2.84 8.53 -29.13
C THR A 241 4.26 8.09 -29.48
N ALA A 242 4.39 6.84 -29.94
CA ALA A 242 5.67 6.30 -30.38
C ALA A 242 6.06 6.88 -31.73
N ASP A 243 6.76 7.98 -31.69
CA ASP A 243 7.28 8.73 -32.85
C ASP A 243 8.76 9.07 -32.61
N ASP A 244 9.33 9.94 -33.46
CA ASP A 244 10.73 10.34 -33.37
C ASP A 244 11.03 11.16 -32.10
N ASP A 245 10.03 11.78 -31.48
CA ASP A 245 10.18 12.54 -30.24
C ASP A 245 10.27 11.63 -29.00
N PHE A 246 9.55 10.51 -29.00
CA PHE A 246 9.50 9.55 -27.87
C PHE A 246 9.61 8.09 -28.32
N PRO A 247 10.75 7.68 -28.94
CA PRO A 247 10.87 6.39 -29.61
C PRO A 247 11.12 5.19 -28.67
N TYR A 248 11.48 5.43 -27.41
CA TYR A 248 11.96 4.38 -26.50
C TYR A 248 10.99 4.10 -25.37
N ALA A 249 10.88 2.83 -25.00
CA ALA A 249 10.19 2.47 -23.76
C ALA A 249 11.07 2.79 -22.54
N CYS A 250 10.44 3.16 -21.44
CA CYS A 250 11.11 3.32 -20.17
C CYS A 250 10.41 2.51 -19.08
N THR A 251 11.19 1.95 -18.17
CA THR A 251 10.69 1.25 -17.00
C THR A 251 11.31 1.79 -15.73
N VAL A 252 10.54 1.82 -14.65
CA VAL A 252 11.05 2.17 -13.33
C VAL A 252 11.17 0.94 -12.44
N TYR A 253 12.20 0.89 -11.58
CA TYR A 253 12.46 -0.24 -10.71
C TYR A 253 13.09 0.18 -9.39
N ARG A 254 13.23 -0.78 -8.48
CA ARG A 254 13.93 -0.61 -7.21
C ARG A 254 15.31 -1.25 -7.27
N VAL A 255 16.27 -0.61 -6.61
CA VAL A 255 17.59 -1.18 -6.36
C VAL A 255 17.60 -1.85 -4.98
N VAL A 256 18.48 -2.82 -4.79
CA VAL A 256 18.53 -3.60 -3.53
C VAL A 256 19.12 -2.82 -2.37
N GLU A 257 19.90 -1.79 -2.65
CA GLU A 257 20.55 -0.92 -1.66
C GLU A 257 19.58 0.06 -1.02
N HIS A 258 18.46 0.35 -1.68
CA HIS A 258 17.49 1.35 -1.20
C HIS A 258 16.08 0.80 -1.03
N GLU A 259 15.45 1.19 0.09
CA GLU A 259 14.03 1.00 0.36
C GLU A 259 13.28 2.33 0.14
N HIS A 260 12.55 2.40 -0.97
CA HIS A 260 11.84 3.61 -1.42
C HIS A 260 12.69 4.89 -1.22
N PHE A 261 12.13 5.90 -0.56
CA PHE A 261 12.82 7.15 -0.24
C PHE A 261 13.50 7.14 1.15
N VAL A 262 13.20 6.14 2.00
CA VAL A 262 13.58 6.14 3.43
C VAL A 262 15.09 6.02 3.62
N THR A 263 15.70 5.07 2.93
CA THR A 263 17.11 4.72 3.12
C THR A 263 18.09 5.71 2.50
N ARG A 264 17.63 6.70 1.74
CA ARG A 264 18.45 7.85 1.29
C ARG A 264 19.06 8.66 2.44
N ASN A 265 18.54 8.46 3.65
CA ASN A 265 19.03 9.10 4.87
C ASN A 265 19.88 8.15 5.73
N VAL A 266 20.24 6.98 5.24
CA VAL A 266 21.11 5.99 5.91
C VAL A 266 22.49 6.06 5.27
N PRO A 267 23.53 6.61 5.95
CA PRO A 267 24.85 6.87 5.35
C PRO A 267 25.46 5.65 4.68
N LEU A 268 25.44 4.50 5.32
CA LEU A 268 25.99 3.25 4.78
C LEU A 268 25.36 2.83 3.45
N LEU A 269 24.03 2.99 3.32
CA LEU A 269 23.31 2.64 2.09
C LEU A 269 23.51 3.68 1.00
N VAL A 270 23.64 4.94 1.38
CA VAL A 270 24.03 6.02 0.46
C VAL A 270 25.44 5.82 -0.07
N GLU A 271 26.38 5.37 0.77
CA GLU A 271 27.75 5.02 0.31
C GLU A 271 27.74 3.88 -0.72
N ALA A 272 26.86 2.88 -0.51
CA ALA A 272 26.74 1.74 -1.42
C ALA A 272 26.10 2.13 -2.77
N MET A 273 25.16 3.08 -2.78
CA MET A 273 24.45 3.55 -3.98
C MET A 273 24.13 5.05 -3.86
N PRO A 274 25.09 5.93 -4.16
CA PRO A 274 24.96 7.35 -3.89
C PRO A 274 24.12 8.11 -4.91
N ASP A 275 24.24 7.78 -6.21
CA ASP A 275 23.76 8.63 -7.28
C ASP A 275 22.53 8.07 -7.99
N PHE A 276 21.64 8.96 -8.37
CA PHE A 276 20.60 8.66 -9.34
C PHE A 276 21.25 8.38 -10.69
N PHE A 277 20.77 7.34 -11.36
CA PHE A 277 21.33 6.90 -12.62
C PHE A 277 20.26 6.58 -13.67
N VAL A 278 20.70 6.56 -14.93
CA VAL A 278 19.94 6.14 -16.10
C VAL A 278 20.62 4.92 -16.69
N GLU A 279 19.95 3.80 -16.70
CA GLU A 279 20.47 2.56 -17.26
C GLU A 279 20.09 2.45 -18.74
N VAL A 280 21.11 2.49 -19.62
CA VAL A 280 20.93 2.53 -21.08
C VAL A 280 21.50 1.26 -21.70
N PRO A 281 20.76 0.53 -22.56
CA PRO A 281 21.29 -0.59 -23.29
C PRO A 281 22.52 -0.23 -24.13
N GLU A 282 23.51 -1.12 -24.17
CA GLU A 282 24.80 -0.89 -24.86
C GLU A 282 24.63 -0.46 -26.32
N GLY A 283 23.71 -1.08 -27.06
CA GLY A 283 23.43 -0.73 -28.45
C GLY A 283 22.84 0.64 -28.61
N LEU A 284 21.88 1.03 -27.75
CA LEU A 284 21.30 2.36 -27.76
C LEU A 284 22.31 3.42 -27.32
N ALA A 285 23.12 3.11 -26.31
CA ALA A 285 24.18 4.02 -25.86
C ALA A 285 25.19 4.33 -26.97
N ALA A 286 25.60 3.31 -27.73
CA ALA A 286 26.48 3.48 -28.88
C ALA A 286 25.83 4.34 -29.99
N GLU A 287 24.55 4.10 -30.28
CA GLU A 287 23.78 4.88 -31.27
C GLU A 287 23.66 6.36 -30.89
N LYS A 288 23.47 6.64 -29.60
CA LYS A 288 23.26 8.00 -29.07
C LYS A 288 24.56 8.71 -28.63
N GLY A 289 25.68 8.03 -28.63
CA GLY A 289 26.95 8.56 -28.14
C GLY A 289 26.96 8.76 -26.61
N ILE A 290 26.24 7.93 -25.87
CA ILE A 290 26.21 7.97 -24.40
C ILE A 290 27.34 7.12 -23.84
N GLU A 291 28.22 7.70 -23.07
CA GLU A 291 29.37 7.03 -22.43
C GLU A 291 28.99 6.53 -21.04
N ASN A 292 29.50 5.34 -20.67
CA ASN A 292 29.31 4.80 -19.33
C ASN A 292 30.02 5.68 -18.29
N GLY A 293 29.28 6.06 -17.24
CA GLY A 293 29.76 7.00 -16.21
C GLY A 293 29.62 8.48 -16.61
N GLY A 294 29.23 8.79 -17.85
CA GLY A 294 28.84 10.13 -18.26
C GLY A 294 27.47 10.51 -17.70
N ARG A 295 26.90 11.59 -18.19
CA ARG A 295 25.56 12.00 -17.80
C ARG A 295 24.59 11.83 -18.96
N ALA A 296 23.35 11.39 -18.66
CA ALA A 296 22.28 11.28 -19.63
C ALA A 296 21.04 12.01 -19.13
N ARG A 297 20.37 12.69 -20.06
CA ARG A 297 19.03 13.26 -19.87
C ARG A 297 18.02 12.35 -20.50
N VAL A 298 16.95 12.06 -19.77
CA VAL A 298 15.77 11.32 -20.24
C VAL A 298 14.56 12.23 -20.09
N TRP A 299 13.74 12.31 -21.14
CA TRP A 299 12.51 13.10 -21.08
C TRP A 299 11.32 12.35 -21.64
N SER A 300 10.17 12.65 -21.11
CA SER A 300 8.86 12.27 -21.61
C SER A 300 8.06 13.50 -21.99
N LYS A 301 6.85 13.35 -22.44
CA LYS A 301 5.96 14.50 -22.69
C LYS A 301 5.59 15.28 -21.42
N ARG A 302 5.87 14.73 -20.22
CA ARG A 302 5.50 15.28 -18.91
C ARG A 302 6.64 16.03 -18.21
N GLY A 303 7.87 15.63 -18.44
CA GLY A 303 9.02 16.21 -17.79
C GLY A 303 10.32 15.52 -18.16
N GLU A 304 11.38 15.85 -17.43
CA GLU A 304 12.71 15.32 -17.68
C GLU A 304 13.43 14.97 -16.39
N VAL A 305 14.40 14.08 -16.50
CA VAL A 305 15.33 13.68 -15.43
C VAL A 305 16.73 13.59 -16.00
N GLU A 306 17.73 13.81 -15.15
CA GLU A 306 19.13 13.69 -15.50
C GLU A 306 19.86 12.85 -14.44
N GLY A 307 20.72 11.95 -14.87
CA GLY A 307 21.46 11.06 -14.00
C GLY A 307 22.77 10.56 -14.60
N VAL A 308 23.53 9.82 -13.79
CA VAL A 308 24.73 9.13 -14.29
C VAL A 308 24.31 8.02 -15.26
N ALA A 309 24.90 7.97 -16.44
CA ALA A 309 24.62 6.94 -17.42
C ALA A 309 25.32 5.63 -17.05
N ILE A 310 24.54 4.56 -16.88
CA ILE A 310 25.04 3.20 -16.75
C ILE A 310 24.76 2.47 -18.06
N VAL A 311 25.81 2.24 -18.85
CA VAL A 311 25.70 1.45 -20.07
C VAL A 311 25.72 -0.03 -19.72
N THR A 312 24.66 -0.77 -20.10
CA THR A 312 24.42 -2.12 -19.58
C THR A 312 24.11 -3.14 -20.65
N LYS A 313 24.52 -4.39 -20.40
CA LYS A 313 24.06 -5.59 -21.13
C LYS A 313 22.87 -6.28 -20.47
N ARG A 314 22.45 -5.81 -19.31
CA ARG A 314 21.35 -6.40 -18.55
C ARG A 314 20.00 -6.15 -19.22
N ILE A 315 19.78 -4.94 -19.72
CA ILE A 315 18.58 -4.59 -20.47
C ILE A 315 18.86 -4.89 -21.95
N LYS A 316 18.17 -5.90 -22.47
CA LYS A 316 18.29 -6.30 -23.86
C LYS A 316 17.20 -5.67 -24.70
N PRO A 317 17.44 -5.42 -26.00
CA PRO A 317 16.37 -5.00 -26.89
C PRO A 317 15.32 -6.10 -27.02
N LEU A 318 14.08 -5.69 -27.14
CA LEU A 318 12.97 -6.58 -27.46
C LEU A 318 12.71 -6.54 -28.96
N MET A 319 12.36 -7.68 -29.55
CA MET A 319 11.89 -7.75 -30.92
C MET A 319 10.39 -7.93 -30.93
N VAL A 320 9.65 -6.89 -31.27
CA VAL A 320 8.19 -6.89 -31.30
C VAL A 320 7.71 -6.50 -32.70
N ASN A 321 6.92 -7.35 -33.32
CA ASN A 321 6.39 -7.12 -34.69
C ASN A 321 7.48 -6.74 -35.71
N GLY A 322 8.67 -7.34 -35.61
CA GLY A 322 9.80 -7.07 -36.50
C GLY A 322 10.54 -5.75 -36.22
N ARG A 323 10.18 -5.01 -35.18
CA ARG A 323 10.87 -3.78 -34.72
C ARG A 323 11.73 -4.06 -33.52
N THR A 324 12.87 -3.42 -33.43
CA THR A 324 13.69 -3.36 -32.23
C THR A 324 13.11 -2.31 -31.28
N VAL A 325 12.74 -2.73 -30.07
CA VAL A 325 12.27 -1.85 -29.00
C VAL A 325 13.37 -1.75 -27.96
N TRP A 326 13.93 -0.57 -27.79
CA TRP A 326 14.87 -0.25 -26.74
C TRP A 326 14.11 0.13 -25.45
N THR A 327 14.60 -0.37 -24.33
CA THR A 327 14.05 -0.04 -23.00
C THR A 327 15.12 0.60 -22.15
N ILE A 328 14.81 1.75 -21.57
CA ILE A 328 15.65 2.50 -20.63
C ILE A 328 15.18 2.19 -19.20
N GLY A 329 16.10 2.03 -18.27
CA GLY A 329 15.80 1.76 -16.87
C GLY A 329 16.10 2.95 -15.95
N ILE A 330 15.18 3.25 -15.03
CA ILE A 330 15.34 4.35 -14.06
C ILE A 330 14.95 3.87 -12.66
N PRO A 331 15.81 4.05 -11.65
CA PRO A 331 15.45 3.72 -10.26
C PRO A 331 14.55 4.80 -9.64
N VAL A 332 13.69 4.39 -8.70
CA VAL A 332 12.65 5.27 -8.12
C VAL A 332 13.03 5.93 -6.78
N HIS A 333 14.22 5.66 -6.25
CA HIS A 333 14.52 5.98 -4.85
C HIS A 333 14.92 7.43 -4.58
N TRP A 334 15.32 8.21 -5.57
CA TRP A 334 15.84 9.55 -5.41
C TRP A 334 14.74 10.62 -5.43
N GLY A 335 15.11 11.79 -4.97
CA GLY A 335 14.31 13.00 -4.93
C GLY A 335 15.17 14.18 -4.48
N PHE A 336 14.56 15.32 -4.29
CA PHE A 336 15.24 16.60 -4.06
C PHE A 336 15.72 16.83 -2.62
N VAL A 337 15.44 15.93 -1.67
CA VAL A 337 15.83 16.03 -0.26
C VAL A 337 16.43 14.70 0.22
N GLY A 338 17.39 14.78 1.13
CA GLY A 338 18.08 13.64 1.73
C GLY A 338 19.59 13.86 1.78
N ILE A 339 20.35 12.92 2.33
CA ILE A 339 21.83 12.91 2.30
C ILE A 339 22.29 12.85 0.85
N THR A 340 21.63 12.02 0.04
CA THR A 340 21.80 12.02 -1.41
C THR A 340 20.54 12.56 -2.08
N GLN A 341 20.73 13.29 -3.16
CA GLN A 341 19.68 13.91 -3.95
C GLN A 341 19.76 13.42 -5.40
N GLY A 342 18.65 13.52 -6.12
CA GLY A 342 18.61 13.16 -7.53
C GLY A 342 17.22 13.41 -8.10
N SER A 343 17.07 13.11 -9.37
CA SER A 343 15.82 13.29 -10.10
C SER A 343 14.74 12.31 -9.62
N MET A 344 13.49 12.75 -9.68
CA MET A 344 12.35 11.89 -9.37
C MET A 344 11.83 11.21 -10.63
N ALA A 345 11.87 9.89 -10.68
CA ALA A 345 11.37 9.10 -11.80
C ALA A 345 9.90 9.42 -12.15
N ASN A 346 9.08 9.78 -11.16
CA ASN A 346 7.67 10.11 -11.35
C ASN A 346 7.41 11.38 -12.18
N LEU A 347 8.44 12.21 -12.44
CA LEU A 347 8.31 13.32 -13.39
C LEU A 347 8.08 12.83 -14.84
N LEU A 348 8.42 11.58 -15.12
CA LEU A 348 8.29 11.00 -16.46
C LEU A 348 7.03 10.14 -16.64
N THR A 349 6.46 9.63 -15.53
CA THR A 349 5.42 8.58 -15.60
C THR A 349 4.04 9.13 -15.91
N PRO A 350 3.21 8.41 -16.69
CA PRO A 350 1.80 8.76 -16.88
C PRO A 350 0.99 8.49 -15.61
N TYR A 351 -0.10 9.23 -15.45
CA TYR A 351 -1.05 9.03 -14.34
C TYR A 351 -2.35 8.43 -14.87
N VAL A 352 -2.33 7.13 -15.09
CA VAL A 352 -3.51 6.32 -15.48
C VAL A 352 -3.63 5.16 -14.50
N GLY A 353 -4.84 4.76 -14.20
CA GLY A 353 -5.11 3.72 -13.20
C GLY A 353 -5.56 2.40 -13.85
N ASP A 354 -5.04 1.30 -13.34
CA ASP A 354 -5.60 -0.02 -13.63
C ASP A 354 -7.12 -0.05 -13.40
N ALA A 355 -7.84 -0.77 -14.24
CA ALA A 355 -9.29 -0.79 -14.23
C ALA A 355 -9.91 -1.22 -12.90
N ASN A 356 -9.30 -2.18 -12.23
CA ASN A 356 -9.81 -2.78 -10.99
C ASN A 356 -9.20 -2.16 -9.75
N THR A 357 -7.88 -1.99 -9.71
CA THR A 357 -7.12 -1.61 -8.51
C THR A 357 -6.75 -0.14 -8.45
N ARG A 358 -6.87 0.59 -9.57
CA ARG A 358 -6.38 1.97 -9.74
C ARG A 358 -4.86 2.11 -9.58
N CYS A 359 -4.11 1.00 -9.58
CA CYS A 359 -2.65 1.06 -9.59
C CYS A 359 -2.18 1.83 -10.82
N PRO A 360 -1.29 2.83 -10.66
CA PRO A 360 -0.82 3.62 -11.79
C PRO A 360 0.12 2.82 -12.70
N GLU A 361 0.00 3.05 -13.99
CA GLU A 361 0.92 2.53 -15.00
C GLU A 361 2.24 3.30 -15.00
N PHE A 362 3.20 2.84 -14.23
CA PHE A 362 4.52 3.49 -14.14
C PHE A 362 5.69 2.56 -14.52
N LYS A 363 5.39 1.38 -15.10
CA LYS A 363 6.40 0.39 -15.50
C LYS A 363 6.70 0.39 -16.99
N ALA A 364 5.86 1.06 -17.78
CA ALA A 364 6.07 1.21 -19.22
C ALA A 364 5.49 2.55 -19.69
N PHE A 365 6.32 3.38 -20.24
CA PHE A 365 5.96 4.68 -20.82
C PHE A 365 7.01 5.09 -21.83
N LEU A 366 6.72 6.12 -22.64
CA LEU A 366 7.58 6.54 -23.73
C LEU A 366 8.48 7.72 -23.36
N VAL A 367 9.72 7.61 -23.79
CA VAL A 367 10.76 8.61 -23.52
C VAL A 367 11.72 8.77 -24.72
N ASN A 368 12.55 9.79 -24.65
CA ASN A 368 13.79 9.87 -25.40
C ASN A 368 14.98 10.06 -24.45
N VAL A 369 16.20 9.89 -24.96
CA VAL A 369 17.44 10.00 -24.20
C VAL A 369 18.55 10.63 -25.03
N GLU A 370 19.39 11.42 -24.39
CA GLU A 370 20.59 11.99 -24.99
C GLU A 370 21.74 12.11 -23.97
N PRO A 371 23.00 12.18 -24.41
CA PRO A 371 24.11 12.54 -23.53
C PRO A 371 24.00 13.99 -23.13
N VAL A 372 24.38 14.29 -21.88
CA VAL A 372 24.56 15.68 -21.41
C VAL A 372 26.02 16.08 -21.57
N ALA A 373 26.27 17.18 -22.25
CA ALA A 373 27.62 17.71 -22.41
C ALA A 373 28.24 18.00 -21.05
N PRO A 374 29.54 17.71 -20.84
CA PRO A 374 30.25 18.13 -19.63
C PRO A 374 30.08 19.63 -19.43
N GLN A 375 29.66 20.03 -18.23
CA GLN A 375 29.65 21.45 -17.89
C GLN A 375 31.11 21.94 -17.96
N THR A 376 31.42 22.80 -18.90
CA THR A 376 32.70 23.52 -18.91
C THR A 376 32.74 24.42 -17.68
N SER A 377 33.57 24.00 -16.70
CA SER A 377 33.84 24.72 -15.46
C SER A 377 34.52 26.07 -15.74
#